data_a3c55bc2addc359e936010ec62a4cf51
#
_entry.id   a3c55bc2addc359e936010ec62a4cf51
#
_cell.length_a   1.000
_cell.length_b   1.000
_cell.length_c   1.000
_cell.angle_alpha   90.00
_cell.angle_beta   90.00
_cell.angle_gamma   90.00
#
_symmetry.space_group_name_H-M   'P 1'
#
loop_
_entity.id
_entity.type
_entity.pdbx_description
1 polymer ?
#
loop_
_entity_poly.entity_id
_entity_poly.type
_entity_poly.pdbx_seq_one_letter_code
_entity_poly.pdbx_strand_id
1 'polypeptide(L)'
;MDESKSSALRQYAERPDVISNQYVHDLYRFFKLSQRRHEFRDIFKEEIALHRIPALKEILCKPELLITIADFHFRKEHPAEALELYKELIALNHANADIFQKAGYCLQKEKRYKEAIDAYLKADVLKPDHVWTIRHLATCYRQIRDFASALEYYKKVEAIQPESHNVLFYAGSCLAELERYEEALQYFFKLDFIESNCIKAWRAIGWCSFVNGKYEQAMKYYEKILTSKPLAADYLNAGHVAWRTGKIEKAAELYSKAALEYGGQEIFREMFGKDKETLVRQGISEKDIPLMMDLV
;
A
#
# COMPACT_ATOMS: atom_id res chain seq x y z
N MET A 1 5.82 58.73 23.42
CA MET A 1 5.72 57.31 23.14
C MET A 1 4.86 56.72 24.24
N ASP A 2 3.77 56.09 23.86
CA ASP A 2 2.60 55.83 24.69
C ASP A 2 2.91 54.77 25.78
N GLU A 3 2.87 55.12 27.06
CA GLU A 3 3.12 54.18 28.19
C GLU A 3 2.20 52.96 28.15
N SER A 4 1.00 53.11 27.60
CA SER A 4 0.04 52.02 27.46
C SER A 4 0.51 50.95 26.44
N LYS A 5 1.16 51.37 25.36
CA LYS A 5 1.75 50.45 24.37
C LYS A 5 2.99 49.72 24.91
N SER A 6 3.76 50.39 25.77
CA SER A 6 4.92 49.81 26.43
C SER A 6 4.50 48.72 27.44
N SER A 7 3.42 48.92 28.17
CA SER A 7 2.90 47.95 29.13
C SER A 7 2.28 46.71 28.44
N ALA A 8 1.54 46.93 27.35
CA ALA A 8 0.96 45.84 26.55
C ALA A 8 2.03 44.96 25.88
N LEU A 9 3.12 45.60 25.40
CA LEU A 9 4.27 44.86 24.84
C LEU A 9 5.02 44.03 25.89
N ARG A 10 5.15 44.58 27.13
CA ARG A 10 5.75 43.81 28.24
C ARG A 10 4.88 42.62 28.63
N GLN A 11 3.57 42.83 28.80
CA GLN A 11 2.64 41.71 29.08
C GLN A 11 2.64 40.65 28.00
N TYR A 12 2.75 41.03 26.73
CA TYR A 12 2.87 40.10 25.64
C TYR A 12 4.19 39.31 25.71
N ALA A 13 5.32 39.99 25.99
CA ALA A 13 6.64 39.36 26.07
C ALA A 13 6.78 38.42 27.28
N GLU A 14 6.00 38.63 28.34
CA GLU A 14 5.98 37.80 29.54
C GLU A 14 5.04 36.58 29.44
N ARG A 15 4.32 36.43 28.35
CA ARG A 15 3.45 35.28 28.15
C ARG A 15 4.28 34.01 28.03
N PRO A 16 3.89 32.91 28.71
CA PRO A 16 4.64 31.66 28.71
C PRO A 16 4.88 31.04 27.30
N ASP A 17 3.92 31.21 26.39
CA ASP A 17 4.02 30.78 25.02
C ASP A 17 5.05 31.56 24.22
N VAL A 18 5.15 32.89 24.46
CA VAL A 18 6.13 33.75 23.79
C VAL A 18 7.54 33.48 24.32
N ILE A 19 7.69 33.35 25.64
CA ILE A 19 8.98 33.01 26.28
C ILE A 19 9.45 31.65 25.79
N SER A 20 8.58 30.64 25.73
CA SER A 20 8.90 29.29 25.25
C SER A 20 9.37 29.30 23.81
N ASN A 21 8.64 30.02 22.93
CA ASN A 21 9.03 30.14 21.52
C ASN A 21 10.38 30.85 21.36
N GLN A 22 10.62 31.92 22.10
CA GLN A 22 11.89 32.64 22.04
C GLN A 22 13.04 31.77 22.53
N TYR A 23 12.84 31.00 23.60
CA TYR A 23 13.84 30.07 24.12
C TYR A 23 14.18 28.96 23.09
N VAL A 24 13.17 28.41 22.43
CA VAL A 24 13.38 27.42 21.36
C VAL A 24 14.14 28.04 20.17
N HIS A 25 13.82 29.27 19.80
CA HIS A 25 14.55 29.98 18.74
C HIS A 25 16.02 30.26 19.11
N ASP A 26 16.27 30.62 20.34
CA ASP A 26 17.64 30.91 20.82
C ASP A 26 18.46 29.62 20.93
N LEU A 27 17.85 28.54 21.41
CA LEU A 27 18.44 27.18 21.35
C LEU A 27 18.76 26.75 19.92
N TYR A 28 17.82 26.92 18.98
CA TYR A 28 18.04 26.61 17.57
C TYR A 28 19.21 27.41 17.00
N ARG A 29 19.26 28.74 17.26
CA ARG A 29 20.37 29.59 16.85
C ARG A 29 21.68 29.13 17.46
N PHE A 30 21.72 28.79 18.74
CA PHE A 30 22.91 28.28 19.41
C PHE A 30 23.44 27.02 18.69
N PHE A 31 22.60 26.02 18.46
CA PHE A 31 23.02 24.79 17.82
C PHE A 31 23.39 24.95 16.33
N LYS A 32 22.77 25.90 15.63
CA LYS A 32 23.08 26.14 14.20
C LYS A 32 24.26 27.07 13.95
N LEU A 33 24.46 28.06 14.80
CA LEU A 33 25.46 29.12 14.60
C LEU A 33 26.69 28.98 15.49
N SER A 34 26.64 28.17 16.53
CA SER A 34 27.80 27.97 17.41
C SER A 34 28.98 27.35 16.65
N GLN A 35 30.16 27.92 16.82
CA GLN A 35 31.42 27.36 16.30
C GLN A 35 31.75 26.00 16.93
N ARG A 36 31.23 25.71 18.13
CA ARG A 36 31.39 24.48 18.89
C ARG A 36 30.27 23.46 18.67
N ARG A 37 29.42 23.66 17.66
CA ARG A 37 28.28 22.78 17.35
C ARG A 37 28.65 21.30 17.19
N HIS A 38 29.87 20.99 16.82
CA HIS A 38 30.39 19.63 16.67
C HIS A 38 30.72 18.94 18.01
N GLU A 39 30.86 19.71 19.08
CA GLU A 39 31.08 19.20 20.46
C GLU A 39 29.76 18.78 21.12
N PHE A 40 28.63 19.25 20.61
CA PHE A 40 27.32 18.98 21.16
C PHE A 40 26.47 18.16 20.20
N ARG A 41 25.66 17.23 20.73
CA ARG A 41 24.60 16.62 19.94
C ARG A 41 23.55 17.66 19.58
N ASP A 42 23.16 17.71 18.32
CA ASP A 42 22.11 18.61 17.85
C ASP A 42 20.76 18.08 18.36
N ILE A 43 20.24 18.68 19.42
CA ILE A 43 18.97 18.27 20.04
C ILE A 43 17.78 18.32 19.08
N PHE A 44 17.85 19.09 17.99
CA PHE A 44 16.82 19.17 16.96
C PHE A 44 16.91 18.00 15.95
N LYS A 45 17.96 17.20 16.04
CA LYS A 45 18.12 15.96 15.28
C LYS A 45 17.88 14.70 16.13
N GLU A 46 17.81 14.85 17.45
CA GLU A 46 17.52 13.74 18.36
C GLU A 46 16.01 13.52 18.38
N GLU A 47 15.58 12.32 18.14
CA GLU A 47 14.20 11.89 18.33
C GLU A 47 13.95 11.69 19.83
N ILE A 48 13.58 12.78 20.51
CA ILE A 48 13.25 12.70 21.93
C ILE A 48 11.80 12.27 22.07
N ALA A 49 11.60 11.03 22.48
CA ALA A 49 10.28 10.52 22.86
C ALA A 49 9.83 11.18 24.18
N LEU A 50 9.28 12.39 24.08
CA LEU A 50 8.87 13.20 25.25
C LEU A 50 7.92 12.46 26.19
N HIS A 51 7.06 11.60 25.65
CA HIS A 51 6.13 10.77 26.41
C HIS A 51 6.82 9.72 27.29
N ARG A 52 8.10 9.39 27.04
CA ARG A 52 8.90 8.47 27.83
C ARG A 52 9.65 9.14 28.98
N ILE A 53 9.61 10.48 29.09
CA ILE A 53 10.28 11.22 30.15
C ILE A 53 9.40 11.20 31.40
N PRO A 54 9.83 10.54 32.53
CA PRO A 54 8.99 10.37 33.70
C PRO A 54 8.47 11.70 34.29
N ALA A 55 9.30 12.74 34.27
CA ALA A 55 8.92 14.08 34.77
C ALA A 55 7.81 14.77 33.96
N LEU A 56 7.64 14.37 32.70
CA LEU A 56 6.59 14.91 31.81
C LEU A 56 5.33 14.05 31.82
N LYS A 57 5.36 12.88 32.43
CA LYS A 57 4.28 11.90 32.39
C LYS A 57 2.96 12.46 32.90
N GLU A 58 2.97 13.20 34.01
CA GLU A 58 1.77 13.81 34.59
C GLU A 58 1.16 14.90 33.69
N ILE A 59 2.00 15.62 32.97
CA ILE A 59 1.56 16.68 32.03
C ILE A 59 1.03 16.04 30.74
N LEU A 60 1.71 15.00 30.26
CA LEU A 60 1.42 14.32 29.01
C LEU A 60 0.27 13.30 29.10
N CYS A 61 -0.12 12.90 30.31
CA CYS A 61 -1.28 12.00 30.53
C CYS A 61 -2.64 12.67 30.24
N LYS A 62 -2.67 13.95 29.87
CA LYS A 62 -3.92 14.60 29.41
C LYS A 62 -4.27 14.05 28.01
N PRO A 63 -5.46 13.44 27.85
CA PRO A 63 -5.84 12.78 26.57
C PRO A 63 -5.74 13.72 25.37
N GLU A 64 -6.09 15.01 25.53
CA GLU A 64 -6.06 16.00 24.46
C GLU A 64 -4.63 16.25 23.96
N LEU A 65 -3.66 16.27 24.88
CA LEU A 65 -2.26 16.47 24.55
C LEU A 65 -1.67 15.21 23.89
N LEU A 66 -1.99 14.01 24.41
CA LEU A 66 -1.60 12.74 23.80
C LEU A 66 -2.12 12.63 22.37
N ILE A 67 -3.39 12.97 22.11
CA ILE A 67 -3.97 13.01 20.77
C ILE A 67 -3.18 13.97 19.88
N THR A 68 -2.89 15.17 20.38
CA THR A 68 -2.17 16.19 19.59
C THR A 68 -0.78 15.71 19.19
N ILE A 69 -0.05 15.09 20.11
CA ILE A 69 1.30 14.55 19.85
C ILE A 69 1.22 13.34 18.93
N ALA A 70 0.29 12.42 19.16
CA ALA A 70 0.08 11.25 18.31
C ALA A 70 -0.25 11.67 16.85
N ASP A 71 -1.14 12.65 16.69
CA ASP A 71 -1.52 13.19 15.38
C ASP A 71 -0.36 13.96 14.72
N PHE A 72 0.51 14.58 15.50
CA PHE A 72 1.74 15.17 14.96
C PHE A 72 2.66 14.08 14.36
N HIS A 73 2.96 13.02 15.11
CA HIS A 73 3.77 11.90 14.63
C HIS A 73 3.11 11.22 13.42
N PHE A 74 1.80 11.02 13.47
CA PHE A 74 1.05 10.46 12.36
C PHE A 74 1.21 11.27 11.06
N ARG A 75 1.05 12.60 11.14
CA ARG A 75 1.22 13.50 9.98
C ARG A 75 2.66 13.58 9.48
N LYS A 76 3.63 13.36 10.36
CA LYS A 76 5.07 13.33 10.02
C LYS A 76 5.54 11.96 9.51
N GLU A 77 4.62 11.02 9.33
CA GLU A 77 4.92 9.66 8.86
C GLU A 77 5.85 8.87 9.80
N HIS A 78 5.73 9.09 11.10
CA HIS A 78 6.36 8.32 12.17
C HIS A 78 5.33 7.35 12.79
N PRO A 79 5.03 6.21 12.11
CA PRO A 79 3.94 5.34 12.54
C PRO A 79 4.21 4.61 13.85
N ALA A 80 5.47 4.30 14.17
CA ALA A 80 5.80 3.59 15.40
C ALA A 80 5.52 4.45 16.64
N GLU A 81 5.96 5.71 16.63
CA GLU A 81 5.77 6.67 17.71
C GLU A 81 4.29 7.04 17.87
N ALA A 82 3.61 7.27 16.75
CA ALA A 82 2.18 7.54 16.75
C ALA A 82 1.40 6.37 17.36
N LEU A 83 1.77 5.13 16.99
CA LEU A 83 1.12 3.92 17.48
C LEU A 83 1.26 3.73 19.00
N GLU A 84 2.44 4.02 19.57
CA GLU A 84 2.64 3.95 21.02
C GLU A 84 1.64 4.86 21.75
N LEU A 85 1.49 6.10 21.28
CA LEU A 85 0.59 7.08 21.88
C LEU A 85 -0.89 6.71 21.68
N TYR A 86 -1.27 6.21 20.50
CA TYR A 86 -2.63 5.71 20.28
C TYR A 86 -2.94 4.50 21.15
N LYS A 87 -1.99 3.59 21.38
CA LYS A 87 -2.17 2.47 22.31
C LYS A 87 -2.36 2.95 23.76
N GLU A 88 -1.64 3.98 24.18
CA GLU A 88 -1.83 4.57 25.50
C GLU A 88 -3.21 5.19 25.66
N LEU A 89 -3.69 5.94 24.65
CA LEU A 89 -5.05 6.48 24.62
C LEU A 89 -6.12 5.38 24.68
N ILE A 90 -5.91 4.26 23.99
CA ILE A 90 -6.79 3.09 24.04
C ILE A 90 -6.81 2.48 25.44
N ALA A 91 -5.63 2.33 26.06
CA ALA A 91 -5.50 1.79 27.42
C ALA A 91 -6.17 2.69 28.49
N LEU A 92 -6.17 3.99 28.28
CA LEU A 92 -6.84 4.98 29.13
C LEU A 92 -8.35 5.11 28.87
N ASN A 93 -8.93 4.27 28.00
CA ASN A 93 -10.34 4.34 27.57
C ASN A 93 -10.77 5.66 26.91
N HIS A 94 -9.82 6.35 26.28
CA HIS A 94 -10.07 7.58 25.49
C HIS A 94 -10.11 7.30 23.98
N ALA A 95 -10.31 6.05 23.59
CA ALA A 95 -10.36 5.66 22.19
C ALA A 95 -11.73 5.97 21.58
N ASN A 96 -11.69 6.50 20.37
CA ASN A 96 -12.82 6.68 19.48
C ASN A 96 -12.52 6.03 18.12
N ALA A 97 -13.46 6.11 17.18
CA ALA A 97 -13.29 5.53 15.85
C ALA A 97 -12.03 6.08 15.13
N ASP A 98 -11.74 7.37 15.25
CA ASP A 98 -10.60 8.03 14.61
C ASP A 98 -9.26 7.50 15.16
N ILE A 99 -9.15 7.33 16.48
CA ILE A 99 -7.96 6.78 17.13
C ILE A 99 -7.72 5.33 16.68
N PHE A 100 -8.77 4.49 16.64
CA PHE A 100 -8.63 3.13 16.13
C PHE A 100 -8.26 3.08 14.65
N GLN A 101 -8.81 3.98 13.82
CA GLN A 101 -8.45 4.09 12.40
C GLN A 101 -6.96 4.44 12.22
N LYS A 102 -6.48 5.44 12.94
CA LYS A 102 -5.08 5.88 12.88
C LYS A 102 -4.12 4.83 13.44
N ALA A 103 -4.48 4.19 14.55
CA ALA A 103 -3.71 3.06 15.10
C ALA A 103 -3.63 1.89 14.09
N GLY A 104 -4.77 1.54 13.47
CA GLY A 104 -4.82 0.53 12.41
C GLY A 104 -3.92 0.89 11.22
N TYR A 105 -3.90 2.15 10.82
CA TYR A 105 -3.04 2.62 9.73
C TYR A 105 -1.55 2.53 10.09
N CYS A 106 -1.16 2.92 11.29
CA CYS A 106 0.21 2.76 11.78
C CYS A 106 0.64 1.28 11.76
N LEU A 107 -0.21 0.38 12.27
CA LEU A 107 0.01 -1.06 12.25
C LEU A 107 0.14 -1.61 10.83
N GLN A 108 -0.69 -1.14 9.91
CA GLN A 108 -0.62 -1.50 8.50
C GLN A 108 0.70 -1.05 7.85
N LYS A 109 1.20 0.15 8.16
CA LYS A 109 2.51 0.65 7.70
C LYS A 109 3.66 -0.21 8.23
N GLU A 110 3.57 -0.70 9.46
CA GLU A 110 4.50 -1.66 10.05
C GLU A 110 4.31 -3.10 9.54
N LYS A 111 3.40 -3.34 8.60
CA LYS A 111 3.05 -4.66 8.05
C LYS A 111 2.47 -5.63 9.09
N ARG A 112 1.98 -5.14 10.20
CA ARG A 112 1.31 -5.89 11.28
C ARG A 112 -0.19 -6.03 10.95
N TYR A 113 -0.47 -6.68 9.83
CA TYR A 113 -1.81 -6.65 9.21
C TYR A 113 -2.91 -7.26 10.09
N LYS A 114 -2.62 -8.32 10.86
CA LYS A 114 -3.63 -8.93 11.75
C LYS A 114 -4.07 -7.96 12.85
N GLU A 115 -3.13 -7.29 13.50
CA GLU A 115 -3.43 -6.30 14.52
C GLU A 115 -4.11 -5.06 13.92
N ALA A 116 -3.74 -4.68 12.69
CA ALA A 116 -4.42 -3.60 11.96
C ALA A 116 -5.89 -3.94 11.69
N ILE A 117 -6.19 -5.19 11.33
CA ILE A 117 -7.57 -5.66 11.16
C ILE A 117 -8.36 -5.50 12.45
N ASP A 118 -7.82 -5.93 13.59
CA ASP A 118 -8.49 -5.80 14.89
C ASP A 118 -8.80 -4.33 15.24
N ALA A 119 -7.86 -3.43 14.96
CA ALA A 119 -8.06 -2.01 15.18
C ALA A 119 -9.13 -1.43 14.24
N TYR A 120 -9.09 -1.77 12.96
CA TYR A 120 -10.08 -1.30 11.99
C TYR A 120 -11.48 -1.87 12.25
N LEU A 121 -11.60 -3.12 12.71
CA LEU A 121 -12.90 -3.69 13.11
C LEU A 121 -13.51 -2.94 14.30
N LYS A 122 -12.70 -2.56 15.29
CA LYS A 122 -13.16 -1.71 16.39
C LYS A 122 -13.60 -0.33 15.90
N ALA A 123 -12.87 0.24 14.95
CA ALA A 123 -13.26 1.50 14.33
C ALA A 123 -14.58 1.39 13.55
N ASP A 124 -14.77 0.28 12.82
CA ASP A 124 -16.00 0.03 12.04
C ASP A 124 -17.23 -0.17 12.94
N VAL A 125 -17.06 -0.83 14.10
CA VAL A 125 -18.13 -0.93 15.11
C VAL A 125 -18.55 0.43 15.65
N LEU A 126 -17.59 1.34 15.89
CA LEU A 126 -17.85 2.67 16.43
C LEU A 126 -18.38 3.66 15.37
N LYS A 127 -17.98 3.48 14.12
CA LYS A 127 -18.41 4.31 12.99
C LYS A 127 -18.59 3.41 11.76
N PRO A 128 -19.76 2.78 11.62
CA PRO A 128 -20.05 1.89 10.50
C PRO A 128 -19.99 2.61 9.15
N ASP A 129 -19.76 1.85 8.10
CA ASP A 129 -19.78 2.27 6.69
C ASP A 129 -18.82 3.40 6.34
N HIS A 130 -17.77 3.58 7.15
CA HIS A 130 -16.75 4.55 6.82
C HIS A 130 -15.82 4.00 5.73
N VAL A 131 -15.99 4.48 4.50
CA VAL A 131 -15.34 3.97 3.28
C VAL A 131 -13.82 3.79 3.43
N TRP A 132 -13.16 4.75 4.07
CA TRP A 132 -11.72 4.68 4.30
C TRP A 132 -11.35 3.45 5.15
N THR A 133 -12.07 3.21 6.26
CA THR A 133 -11.85 2.05 7.16
C THR A 133 -12.08 0.73 6.43
N ILE A 134 -13.21 0.61 5.73
CA ILE A 134 -13.58 -0.60 4.98
C ILE A 134 -12.52 -0.91 3.90
N ARG A 135 -12.02 0.11 3.20
CA ARG A 135 -10.97 -0.06 2.18
C ARG A 135 -9.67 -0.56 2.80
N HIS A 136 -9.27 -0.03 3.95
CA HIS A 136 -8.07 -0.47 4.65
C HIS A 136 -8.21 -1.88 5.23
N LEU A 137 -9.39 -2.26 5.73
CA LEU A 137 -9.73 -3.63 6.11
C LEU A 137 -9.54 -4.58 4.93
N ALA A 138 -10.18 -4.29 3.78
CA ALA A 138 -10.02 -5.08 2.56
C ALA A 138 -8.54 -5.24 2.17
N THR A 139 -7.78 -4.16 2.26
CA THR A 139 -6.35 -4.19 1.94
C THR A 139 -5.57 -5.09 2.91
N CYS A 140 -5.84 -5.00 4.22
CA CYS A 140 -5.16 -5.84 5.22
C CYS A 140 -5.50 -7.32 5.05
N TYR A 141 -6.79 -7.68 4.83
CA TYR A 141 -7.18 -9.05 4.54
C TYR A 141 -6.49 -9.60 3.28
N ARG A 142 -6.40 -8.82 2.22
CA ARG A 142 -5.66 -9.19 1.00
C ARG A 142 -4.18 -9.42 1.29
N GLN A 143 -3.54 -8.61 2.13
CA GLN A 143 -2.13 -8.78 2.47
C GLN A 143 -1.84 -10.06 3.28
N ILE A 144 -2.78 -10.51 4.09
CA ILE A 144 -2.67 -11.81 4.79
C ILE A 144 -3.19 -12.98 3.96
N ARG A 145 -3.50 -12.75 2.67
CA ARG A 145 -4.04 -13.70 1.70
C ARG A 145 -5.43 -14.28 2.06
N ASP A 146 -6.16 -13.62 2.92
CA ASP A 146 -7.59 -13.91 3.12
C ASP A 146 -8.40 -13.18 2.04
N PHE A 147 -8.39 -13.74 0.83
CA PHE A 147 -9.01 -13.13 -0.34
C PHE A 147 -10.54 -13.14 -0.26
N ALA A 148 -11.12 -14.08 0.49
CA ALA A 148 -12.57 -14.16 0.67
C ALA A 148 -13.07 -12.96 1.50
N SER A 149 -12.49 -12.74 2.67
CA SER A 149 -12.82 -11.58 3.52
C SER A 149 -12.47 -10.26 2.82
N ALA A 150 -11.33 -10.18 2.13
CA ALA A 150 -10.95 -9.00 1.36
C ALA A 150 -12.01 -8.64 0.30
N LEU A 151 -12.51 -9.64 -0.43
CA LEU A 151 -13.54 -9.46 -1.45
C LEU A 151 -14.85 -8.92 -0.86
N GLU A 152 -15.28 -9.44 0.29
CA GLU A 152 -16.49 -8.95 0.97
C GLU A 152 -16.38 -7.45 1.31
N TYR A 153 -15.23 -7.04 1.86
CA TYR A 153 -15.01 -5.63 2.16
C TYR A 153 -14.85 -4.77 0.91
N TYR A 154 -14.18 -5.25 -0.17
CA TYR A 154 -14.15 -4.51 -1.43
C TYR A 154 -15.54 -4.35 -2.04
N LYS A 155 -16.43 -5.34 -1.96
CA LYS A 155 -17.83 -5.24 -2.40
C LYS A 155 -18.60 -4.18 -1.60
N LYS A 156 -18.38 -4.06 -0.28
CA LYS A 156 -18.97 -2.98 0.53
C LYS A 156 -18.50 -1.61 0.03
N VAL A 157 -17.21 -1.45 -0.29
CA VAL A 157 -16.72 -0.18 -0.87
C VAL A 157 -17.31 0.06 -2.25
N GLU A 158 -17.41 -0.96 -3.11
CA GLU A 158 -18.01 -0.85 -4.45
C GLU A 158 -19.47 -0.38 -4.38
N ALA A 159 -20.25 -0.86 -3.41
CA ALA A 159 -21.63 -0.41 -3.22
C ALA A 159 -21.73 1.11 -2.96
N ILE A 160 -20.72 1.71 -2.34
CA ILE A 160 -20.67 3.15 -2.04
C ILE A 160 -19.98 3.92 -3.18
N GLN A 161 -18.96 3.32 -3.79
CA GLN A 161 -18.12 3.93 -4.83
C GLN A 161 -17.96 2.96 -6.02
N PRO A 162 -18.99 2.80 -6.88
CA PRO A 162 -19.04 1.74 -7.91
C PRO A 162 -18.04 1.90 -9.05
N GLU A 163 -17.46 3.10 -9.22
CA GLU A 163 -16.47 3.41 -10.27
C GLU A 163 -15.04 3.57 -9.75
N SER A 164 -14.79 3.17 -8.50
CA SER A 164 -13.45 3.24 -7.95
C SER A 164 -12.51 2.24 -8.63
N HIS A 165 -11.62 2.71 -9.50
CA HIS A 165 -10.65 1.89 -10.27
C HIS A 165 -9.86 0.92 -9.39
N ASN A 166 -9.39 1.39 -8.23
CA ASN A 166 -8.63 0.55 -7.30
C ASN A 166 -9.50 -0.56 -6.69
N VAL A 167 -10.75 -0.24 -6.35
CA VAL A 167 -11.69 -1.23 -5.79
C VAL A 167 -12.01 -2.30 -6.81
N LEU A 168 -12.36 -1.90 -8.04
CA LEU A 168 -12.62 -2.84 -9.13
C LEU A 168 -11.42 -3.75 -9.40
N PHE A 169 -10.22 -3.17 -9.47
CA PHE A 169 -9.02 -3.95 -9.70
C PHE A 169 -8.75 -4.95 -8.58
N TYR A 170 -8.81 -4.52 -7.32
CA TYR A 170 -8.49 -5.40 -6.20
C TYR A 170 -9.59 -6.44 -5.91
N ALA A 171 -10.87 -6.12 -6.15
CA ALA A 171 -11.94 -7.11 -6.10
C ALA A 171 -11.76 -8.18 -7.17
N GLY A 172 -11.48 -7.78 -8.42
CA GLY A 172 -11.14 -8.71 -9.49
C GLY A 172 -9.91 -9.56 -9.18
N SER A 173 -8.87 -8.95 -8.59
CA SER A 173 -7.67 -9.67 -8.17
C SER A 173 -7.95 -10.71 -7.08
N CYS A 174 -8.78 -10.38 -6.08
CA CYS A 174 -9.19 -11.34 -5.05
C CYS A 174 -9.98 -12.50 -5.66
N LEU A 175 -10.86 -12.24 -6.63
CA LEU A 175 -11.59 -13.29 -7.35
C LEU A 175 -10.66 -14.18 -8.15
N ALA A 176 -9.63 -13.62 -8.79
CA ALA A 176 -8.63 -14.38 -9.53
C ALA A 176 -7.81 -15.30 -8.61
N GLU A 177 -7.41 -14.82 -7.42
CA GLU A 177 -6.72 -15.63 -6.40
C GLU A 177 -7.63 -16.75 -5.82
N LEU A 178 -8.96 -16.55 -5.85
CA LEU A 178 -9.96 -17.55 -5.48
C LEU A 178 -10.34 -18.48 -6.66
N GLU A 179 -9.61 -18.41 -7.76
CA GLU A 179 -9.85 -19.16 -9.01
C GLU A 179 -11.24 -18.92 -9.65
N ARG A 180 -11.93 -17.81 -9.26
CA ARG A 180 -13.22 -17.39 -9.82
C ARG A 180 -13.01 -16.47 -11.03
N TYR A 181 -12.34 -17.01 -12.05
CA TYR A 181 -11.82 -16.22 -13.18
C TYR A 181 -12.90 -15.53 -14.02
N GLU A 182 -14.07 -16.12 -14.16
CA GLU A 182 -15.17 -15.50 -14.92
C GLU A 182 -15.69 -14.23 -14.24
N GLU A 183 -15.85 -14.30 -12.92
CA GLU A 183 -16.26 -13.11 -12.14
C GLU A 183 -15.14 -12.07 -12.10
N ALA A 184 -13.89 -12.50 -11.96
CA ALA A 184 -12.75 -11.58 -12.03
C ALA A 184 -12.70 -10.82 -13.35
N LEU A 185 -12.96 -11.51 -14.48
CA LEU A 185 -13.03 -10.88 -15.80
C LEU A 185 -14.10 -9.80 -15.90
N GLN A 186 -15.26 -9.97 -15.24
CA GLN A 186 -16.31 -8.93 -15.23
C GLN A 186 -15.81 -7.64 -14.60
N TYR A 187 -15.07 -7.74 -13.48
CA TYR A 187 -14.47 -6.59 -12.82
C TYR A 187 -13.40 -5.91 -13.66
N PHE A 188 -12.54 -6.70 -14.32
CA PHE A 188 -11.47 -6.15 -15.15
C PHE A 188 -12.00 -5.53 -16.45
N PHE A 189 -13.06 -6.10 -17.06
CA PHE A 189 -13.73 -5.48 -18.19
C PHE A 189 -14.44 -4.18 -17.81
N LYS A 190 -15.08 -4.13 -16.64
CA LYS A 190 -15.66 -2.90 -16.12
C LYS A 190 -14.58 -1.82 -15.96
N LEU A 191 -13.41 -2.20 -15.44
CA LEU A 191 -12.26 -1.30 -15.31
C LEU A 191 -11.73 -0.83 -16.67
N ASP A 192 -11.55 -1.74 -17.64
CA ASP A 192 -11.11 -1.42 -19.01
C ASP A 192 -12.08 -0.47 -19.73
N PHE A 193 -13.37 -0.60 -19.44
CA PHE A 193 -14.42 0.28 -19.99
C PHE A 193 -14.37 1.68 -19.38
N ILE A 194 -14.15 1.79 -18.06
CA ILE A 194 -14.13 3.10 -17.36
C ILE A 194 -12.81 3.84 -17.63
N GLU A 195 -11.68 3.13 -17.66
CA GLU A 195 -10.36 3.69 -17.85
C GLU A 195 -9.76 3.24 -19.19
N SER A 196 -9.87 4.09 -20.18
CA SER A 196 -9.32 3.82 -21.52
C SER A 196 -7.81 3.57 -21.46
N ASN A 197 -7.34 2.52 -22.13
CA ASN A 197 -5.93 2.14 -22.19
C ASN A 197 -5.32 1.73 -20.83
N CYS A 198 -6.13 1.15 -19.94
CA CYS A 198 -5.66 0.64 -18.65
C CYS A 198 -4.83 -0.65 -18.84
N ILE A 199 -3.51 -0.50 -19.02
CA ILE A 199 -2.58 -1.64 -19.21
C ILE A 199 -2.69 -2.63 -18.03
N LYS A 200 -2.94 -2.13 -16.82
CA LYS A 200 -3.12 -2.96 -15.63
C LYS A 200 -4.34 -3.88 -15.77
N ALA A 201 -5.46 -3.36 -16.30
CA ALA A 201 -6.65 -4.15 -16.58
C ALA A 201 -6.36 -5.15 -17.71
N TRP A 202 -5.68 -4.74 -18.78
CA TRP A 202 -5.34 -5.63 -19.89
C TRP A 202 -4.50 -6.81 -19.45
N ARG A 203 -3.48 -6.63 -18.60
CA ARG A 203 -2.68 -7.70 -18.02
C ARG A 203 -3.55 -8.69 -17.25
N ALA A 204 -4.44 -8.16 -16.40
CA ALA A 204 -5.34 -9.00 -15.60
C ALA A 204 -6.34 -9.76 -16.48
N ILE A 205 -6.92 -9.12 -17.50
CA ILE A 205 -7.81 -9.78 -18.48
C ILE A 205 -7.04 -10.85 -19.27
N GLY A 206 -5.84 -10.52 -19.74
CA GLY A 206 -5.01 -11.47 -20.50
C GLY A 206 -4.73 -12.74 -19.69
N TRP A 207 -4.26 -12.58 -18.46
CA TRP A 207 -3.95 -13.71 -17.58
C TRP A 207 -5.19 -14.52 -17.19
N CYS A 208 -6.24 -13.85 -16.69
CA CYS A 208 -7.47 -14.55 -16.31
C CYS A 208 -8.14 -15.25 -17.50
N SER A 209 -8.09 -14.65 -18.69
CA SER A 209 -8.58 -15.30 -19.92
C SER A 209 -7.76 -16.52 -20.27
N PHE A 210 -6.43 -16.47 -20.15
CA PHE A 210 -5.55 -17.62 -20.40
C PHE A 210 -5.86 -18.78 -19.45
N VAL A 211 -5.90 -18.51 -18.15
CA VAL A 211 -6.17 -19.54 -17.14
C VAL A 211 -7.59 -20.12 -17.28
N ASN A 212 -8.55 -19.30 -17.72
CA ASN A 212 -9.92 -19.73 -17.97
C ASN A 212 -10.13 -20.37 -19.37
N GLY A 213 -9.05 -20.65 -20.11
CA GLY A 213 -9.11 -21.34 -21.41
C GLY A 213 -9.60 -20.45 -22.59
N LYS A 214 -9.79 -19.14 -22.38
CA LYS A 214 -10.21 -18.17 -23.41
C LYS A 214 -9.00 -17.60 -24.16
N TYR A 215 -8.26 -18.47 -24.87
CA TYR A 215 -6.95 -18.14 -25.43
C TYR A 215 -6.95 -17.04 -26.49
N GLU A 216 -7.98 -16.98 -27.34
CA GLU A 216 -8.12 -15.91 -28.34
C GLU A 216 -8.27 -14.53 -27.67
N GLN A 217 -9.09 -14.48 -26.63
CA GLN A 217 -9.26 -13.27 -25.83
C GLN A 217 -7.96 -12.89 -25.11
N ALA A 218 -7.27 -13.83 -24.51
CA ALA A 218 -5.98 -13.62 -23.87
C ALA A 218 -4.96 -13.02 -24.85
N MET A 219 -4.82 -13.61 -26.04
CA MET A 219 -3.89 -13.13 -27.06
C MET A 219 -4.25 -11.71 -27.54
N LYS A 220 -5.54 -11.43 -27.76
CA LYS A 220 -6.01 -10.08 -28.15
C LYS A 220 -5.55 -8.99 -27.16
N TYR A 221 -5.63 -9.28 -25.85
CA TYR A 221 -5.21 -8.31 -24.84
C TYR A 221 -3.69 -8.21 -24.72
N TYR A 222 -2.96 -9.35 -24.83
CA TYR A 222 -1.50 -9.28 -24.87
C TYR A 222 -0.98 -8.57 -26.12
N GLU A 223 -1.61 -8.72 -27.29
CA GLU A 223 -1.24 -7.96 -28.49
C GLU A 223 -1.40 -6.43 -28.28
N LYS A 224 -2.46 -5.99 -27.62
CA LYS A 224 -2.59 -4.56 -27.21
C LYS A 224 -1.44 -4.11 -26.31
N ILE A 225 -1.03 -4.94 -25.35
CA ILE A 225 0.06 -4.60 -24.43
C ILE A 225 1.39 -4.55 -25.19
N LEU A 226 1.65 -5.54 -26.07
CA LEU A 226 2.89 -5.63 -26.84
C LEU A 226 3.09 -4.47 -27.83
N THR A 227 2.03 -3.79 -28.25
CA THR A 227 2.09 -2.57 -29.08
C THR A 227 2.26 -1.28 -28.27
N SER A 228 2.25 -1.35 -26.93
CA SER A 228 2.36 -0.21 -26.03
C SER A 228 3.73 -0.16 -25.35
N LYS A 229 3.77 -0.39 -24.05
CA LYS A 229 5.01 -0.48 -23.24
C LYS A 229 5.05 -1.82 -22.51
N PRO A 230 5.40 -2.90 -23.23
CA PRO A 230 5.43 -4.22 -22.62
C PRO A 230 6.58 -4.36 -21.61
N LEU A 231 6.34 -5.17 -20.60
CA LEU A 231 7.35 -5.63 -19.64
C LEU A 231 7.76 -7.07 -20.01
N ALA A 232 8.88 -7.54 -19.47
CA ALA A 232 9.33 -8.92 -19.64
C ALA A 232 8.22 -9.96 -19.37
N ALA A 233 7.43 -9.76 -18.30
CA ALA A 233 6.30 -10.63 -17.97
C ALA A 233 5.18 -10.64 -19.03
N ASP A 234 5.00 -9.54 -19.77
CA ASP A 234 3.98 -9.47 -20.81
C ASP A 234 4.36 -10.36 -22.02
N TYR A 235 5.65 -10.36 -22.39
CA TYR A 235 6.19 -11.27 -23.41
C TYR A 235 6.09 -12.73 -22.95
N LEU A 236 6.45 -13.01 -21.68
CA LEU A 236 6.37 -14.35 -21.10
C LEU A 236 4.93 -14.89 -21.18
N ASN A 237 3.95 -14.11 -20.71
CA ASN A 237 2.55 -14.53 -20.69
C ASN A 237 1.96 -14.65 -22.10
N ALA A 238 2.30 -13.73 -23.02
CA ALA A 238 1.93 -13.86 -24.42
C ALA A 238 2.53 -15.13 -25.06
N GLY A 239 3.76 -15.48 -24.70
CA GLY A 239 4.42 -16.72 -25.08
C GLY A 239 3.64 -17.95 -24.60
N HIS A 240 3.15 -17.96 -23.37
CA HIS A 240 2.30 -19.03 -22.84
C HIS A 240 1.03 -19.23 -23.67
N VAL A 241 0.36 -18.15 -24.03
CA VAL A 241 -0.84 -18.20 -24.89
C VAL A 241 -0.49 -18.71 -26.29
N ALA A 242 0.61 -18.22 -26.90
CA ALA A 242 1.06 -18.66 -28.21
C ALA A 242 1.39 -20.18 -28.22
N TRP A 243 2.12 -20.64 -27.21
CA TRP A 243 2.45 -22.04 -27.06
C TRP A 243 1.20 -22.91 -26.92
N ARG A 244 0.31 -22.55 -26.01
CA ARG A 244 -0.93 -23.29 -25.79
C ARG A 244 -1.81 -23.39 -27.04
N THR A 245 -1.75 -22.36 -27.91
CA THR A 245 -2.48 -22.33 -29.19
C THR A 245 -1.71 -22.99 -30.36
N GLY A 246 -0.60 -23.69 -30.10
CA GLY A 246 0.19 -24.42 -31.10
C GLY A 246 1.10 -23.53 -31.96
N LYS A 247 1.22 -22.26 -31.68
CA LYS A 247 2.08 -21.29 -32.40
C LYS A 247 3.50 -21.32 -31.83
N ILE A 248 4.21 -22.43 -32.04
CA ILE A 248 5.50 -22.74 -31.39
C ILE A 248 6.56 -21.69 -31.71
N GLU A 249 6.73 -21.33 -32.99
CA GLU A 249 7.70 -20.30 -33.40
C GLU A 249 7.45 -18.95 -32.76
N LYS A 250 6.18 -18.51 -32.74
CA LYS A 250 5.79 -17.26 -32.06
C LYS A 250 6.03 -17.33 -30.55
N ALA A 251 5.81 -18.51 -29.93
CA ALA A 251 6.08 -18.67 -28.49
C ALA A 251 7.57 -18.55 -28.20
N ALA A 252 8.45 -19.23 -28.98
CA ALA A 252 9.90 -19.14 -28.82
C ALA A 252 10.41 -17.69 -29.03
N GLU A 253 9.90 -16.99 -30.05
CA GLU A 253 10.23 -15.57 -30.27
C GLU A 253 9.85 -14.69 -29.07
N LEU A 254 8.64 -14.87 -28.52
CA LEU A 254 8.16 -14.10 -27.37
C LEU A 254 8.96 -14.41 -26.10
N TYR A 255 9.31 -15.69 -25.89
CA TYR A 255 10.16 -16.08 -24.76
C TYR A 255 11.59 -15.55 -24.88
N SER A 256 12.16 -15.53 -26.09
CA SER A 256 13.47 -14.92 -26.32
C SER A 256 13.44 -13.42 -26.01
N LYS A 257 12.37 -12.71 -26.38
CA LYS A 257 12.17 -11.30 -25.99
C LYS A 257 12.02 -11.15 -24.48
N ALA A 258 11.25 -12.05 -23.83
CA ALA A 258 11.12 -12.06 -22.38
C ALA A 258 12.46 -12.25 -21.69
N ALA A 259 13.29 -13.21 -22.16
CA ALA A 259 14.61 -13.48 -21.62
C ALA A 259 15.55 -12.27 -21.74
N LEU A 260 15.50 -11.57 -22.88
CA LEU A 260 16.26 -10.35 -23.10
C LEU A 260 15.83 -9.24 -22.11
N GLU A 261 14.54 -8.99 -21.98
CA GLU A 261 13.98 -7.97 -21.10
C GLU A 261 14.17 -8.28 -19.60
N TYR A 262 14.24 -9.57 -19.21
CA TYR A 262 14.60 -9.97 -17.84
C TYR A 262 16.11 -9.83 -17.56
N GLY A 263 16.94 -9.60 -18.58
CA GLY A 263 18.38 -9.46 -18.41
C GLY A 263 19.15 -10.77 -18.46
N GLY A 264 18.55 -11.85 -18.96
CA GLY A 264 19.21 -13.12 -19.24
C GLY A 264 18.37 -14.37 -19.02
N GLN A 265 18.89 -15.48 -19.52
CA GLN A 265 18.23 -16.78 -19.51
C GLN A 265 17.96 -17.35 -18.11
N GLU A 266 18.85 -17.08 -17.15
CA GLU A 266 18.72 -17.59 -15.79
C GLU A 266 17.47 -17.02 -15.10
N ILE A 267 17.30 -15.68 -15.15
CA ILE A 267 16.14 -14.99 -14.58
C ILE A 267 14.85 -15.41 -15.31
N PHE A 268 14.92 -15.52 -16.65
CA PHE A 268 13.79 -15.98 -17.43
C PHE A 268 13.33 -17.37 -16.98
N ARG A 269 14.25 -18.35 -16.85
CA ARG A 269 13.94 -19.71 -16.40
C ARG A 269 13.32 -19.74 -15.00
N GLU A 270 13.80 -18.90 -14.08
CA GLU A 270 13.19 -18.76 -12.77
C GLU A 270 11.73 -18.26 -12.86
N MET A 271 11.49 -17.21 -13.66
CA MET A 271 10.15 -16.64 -13.83
C MET A 271 9.21 -17.61 -14.54
N PHE A 272 9.66 -18.25 -15.60
CA PHE A 272 8.91 -19.29 -16.30
C PHE A 272 8.54 -20.45 -15.37
N GLY A 273 9.47 -20.85 -14.50
CA GLY A 273 9.26 -21.94 -13.55
C GLY A 273 8.08 -21.72 -12.61
N LYS A 274 7.77 -20.45 -12.28
CA LYS A 274 6.63 -20.09 -11.43
C LYS A 274 5.28 -20.40 -12.09
N ASP A 275 5.23 -20.40 -13.42
CA ASP A 275 4.00 -20.62 -14.19
C ASP A 275 3.87 -22.07 -14.68
N LYS A 276 4.86 -22.93 -14.40
CA LYS A 276 4.91 -24.32 -14.87
C LYS A 276 3.64 -25.11 -14.55
N GLU A 277 3.17 -25.05 -13.31
CA GLU A 277 1.95 -25.74 -12.89
C GLU A 277 0.72 -25.27 -13.68
N THR A 278 0.63 -23.96 -13.91
CA THR A 278 -0.47 -23.36 -14.69
C THR A 278 -0.42 -23.85 -16.13
N LEU A 279 0.76 -23.91 -16.75
CA LEU A 279 0.93 -24.42 -18.12
C LEU A 279 0.49 -25.90 -18.25
N VAL A 280 0.86 -26.72 -17.29
CA VAL A 280 0.45 -28.13 -17.26
C VAL A 280 -1.08 -28.24 -17.09
N ARG A 281 -1.70 -27.47 -16.20
CA ARG A 281 -3.16 -27.38 -16.04
C ARG A 281 -3.84 -26.94 -17.36
N GLN A 282 -3.20 -26.08 -18.14
CA GLN A 282 -3.68 -25.61 -19.43
C GLN A 282 -3.42 -26.66 -20.56
N GLY A 283 -2.85 -27.81 -20.25
CA GLY A 283 -2.67 -28.91 -21.17
C GLY A 283 -1.36 -28.91 -21.98
N ILE A 284 -0.36 -28.13 -21.51
CA ILE A 284 1.01 -28.27 -22.03
C ILE A 284 1.67 -29.48 -21.37
N SER A 285 2.25 -30.37 -22.18
CA SER A 285 2.95 -31.53 -21.65
C SER A 285 4.20 -31.14 -20.87
N GLU A 286 4.36 -31.68 -19.68
CA GLU A 286 5.56 -31.43 -18.88
C GLU A 286 6.86 -31.81 -19.59
N LYS A 287 6.79 -32.81 -20.47
CA LYS A 287 7.94 -33.27 -21.27
C LYS A 287 8.36 -32.27 -22.36
N ASP A 288 7.43 -31.43 -22.81
CA ASP A 288 7.70 -30.44 -23.85
C ASP A 288 8.35 -29.15 -23.29
N ILE A 289 8.30 -28.96 -21.96
CA ILE A 289 8.86 -27.77 -21.31
C ILE A 289 10.37 -27.63 -21.53
N PRO A 290 11.22 -28.67 -21.30
CA PRO A 290 12.64 -28.59 -21.61
C PRO A 290 12.92 -28.29 -23.08
N LEU A 291 12.17 -28.93 -23.98
CA LEU A 291 12.33 -28.71 -25.44
C LEU A 291 12.04 -27.27 -25.84
N MET A 292 11.00 -26.66 -25.24
CA MET A 292 10.72 -25.24 -25.47
C MET A 292 11.82 -24.33 -24.90
N MET A 293 12.40 -24.70 -23.77
CA MET A 293 13.51 -23.93 -23.16
C MET A 293 14.81 -23.99 -23.97
N ASP A 294 14.99 -25.04 -24.76
CA ASP A 294 16.14 -25.20 -25.67
C ASP A 294 15.98 -24.38 -26.96
N LEU A 295 14.75 -23.91 -27.26
CA LEU A 295 14.45 -23.02 -28.40
C LEU A 295 14.63 -21.52 -28.06
N VAL A 296 14.80 -21.17 -26.81
CA VAL A 296 14.88 -19.79 -26.28
C VAL A 296 16.30 -19.42 -25.95
#